data_94ca708aa0130ecbcd3553d66d434749
#
_entry.id   94ca708aa0130ecbcd3553d66d434749
#
_cell.length_a   1.000
_cell.length_b   1.000
_cell.length_c   1.000
_cell.angle_alpha   90.00
_cell.angle_beta   90.00
_cell.angle_gamma   90.00
#
_symmetry.space_group_name_H-M   'P 1'
#
loop_
_entity.id
_entity.type
_entity.pdbx_description
1 polymer ?
#
loop_
_entity_poly.entity_id
_entity_poly.type
_entity_poly.pdbx_seq_one_letter_code
_entity_poly.pdbx_strand_id
1 'polypeptide(L)'
;MTTLQKIKDIEDEMARTQRNKATEYHLGQLKAKLAKLRRDLITPSGGGGGGPGIGFDVARSGQATVTVIGFPSVGKSTFMSKLTGTHSEAASYEFTTLTTVPGQMTYNGARIQILDLPGIIEGAKDGKGRGRQVIAVARTCNLIFIVLDVLKPLNDLAILTNELEGFGIRLNKKPPAITVKKKESGGIAITNTVPLTKIDPQEIRAVLQEYRMSNAAVSIHQPDATIEDLIDVVEGNRVYIPAIYVLNKIDAISIEELDLLYKIPNSVPISSKLWLNVDELLEVMWDKLNLVRVYTKPRGQQPDYSSPVVLQRGKCTVEEFCNAIHKEIAKQFKNAMVWGTSAKHARGQKVGLDHVLEDEDIICIFKK
;
A
#
# COMPACT_ATOMS: atom_id res chain seq x y z
N MET A 1 20.00 -24.53 -15.08
CA MET A 1 19.89 -23.07 -14.89
C MET A 1 18.98 -22.80 -13.75
N THR A 2 19.43 -22.03 -12.75
CA THR A 2 18.57 -21.60 -11.62
C THR A 2 17.59 -20.52 -12.09
N THR A 3 16.46 -20.37 -11.40
CA THR A 3 15.46 -19.34 -11.73
C THR A 3 16.07 -17.94 -11.72
N LEU A 4 17.02 -17.68 -10.84
CA LEU A 4 17.77 -16.43 -10.77
C LEU A 4 18.62 -16.15 -12.01
N GLN A 5 19.27 -17.17 -12.53
CA GLN A 5 20.06 -17.09 -13.76
C GLN A 5 19.17 -16.72 -14.96
N LYS A 6 17.98 -17.36 -15.05
CA LYS A 6 17.00 -17.03 -16.10
C LYS A 6 16.46 -15.59 -16.01
N ILE A 7 16.27 -15.07 -14.80
CA ILE A 7 15.85 -13.67 -14.58
C ILE A 7 16.94 -12.73 -15.10
N LYS A 8 18.19 -12.97 -14.72
CA LYS A 8 19.32 -12.14 -15.15
C LYS A 8 19.51 -12.16 -16.67
N ASP A 9 19.41 -13.33 -17.28
CA ASP A 9 19.53 -13.49 -18.74
C ASP A 9 18.44 -12.67 -19.47
N ILE A 10 17.19 -12.67 -18.94
CA ILE A 10 16.08 -11.90 -19.51
C ILE A 10 16.29 -10.39 -19.28
N GLU A 11 16.76 -9.97 -18.12
CA GLU A 11 17.07 -8.57 -17.83
C GLU A 11 18.19 -8.04 -18.75
N ASP A 12 19.23 -8.85 -18.98
CA ASP A 12 20.33 -8.54 -19.89
C ASP A 12 19.85 -8.47 -21.36
N GLU A 13 18.94 -9.37 -21.76
CA GLU A 13 18.33 -9.35 -23.09
C GLU A 13 17.47 -8.10 -23.29
N MET A 14 16.65 -7.75 -22.30
CA MET A 14 15.85 -6.52 -22.33
C MET A 14 16.71 -5.25 -22.39
N ALA A 15 17.84 -5.22 -21.68
CA ALA A 15 18.76 -4.08 -21.68
C ALA A 15 19.45 -3.89 -23.03
N ARG A 16 19.74 -4.99 -23.74
CA ARG A 16 20.38 -4.97 -25.09
C ARG A 16 19.37 -4.69 -26.19
N THR A 17 18.09 -4.94 -25.97
CA THR A 17 17.05 -4.78 -27.00
C THR A 17 16.68 -3.31 -27.15
N GLN A 18 16.93 -2.74 -28.32
CA GLN A 18 16.53 -1.36 -28.63
C GLN A 18 15.00 -1.24 -28.66
N ARG A 19 14.45 -0.24 -28.00
CA ARG A 19 13.00 0.02 -28.00
C ARG A 19 12.55 0.65 -29.30
N ASN A 20 11.83 -0.10 -30.14
CA ASN A 20 11.16 0.37 -31.31
C ASN A 20 9.89 -0.45 -31.56
N LYS A 21 9.03 0.00 -32.46
CA LYS A 21 7.74 -0.63 -32.75
C LYS A 21 7.86 -2.11 -33.14
N ALA A 22 8.97 -2.53 -33.77
CA ALA A 22 9.20 -3.93 -34.16
C ALA A 22 9.60 -4.81 -32.97
N THR A 23 10.24 -4.25 -31.95
CA THR A 23 10.72 -4.98 -30.75
C THR A 23 9.77 -4.90 -29.55
N GLU A 24 8.76 -4.04 -29.60
CA GLU A 24 7.77 -3.87 -28.50
C GLU A 24 7.06 -5.19 -28.17
N TYR A 25 6.67 -5.96 -29.19
CA TYR A 25 6.06 -7.28 -29.01
C TYR A 25 6.97 -8.23 -28.24
N HIS A 26 8.24 -8.32 -28.63
CA HIS A 26 9.24 -9.15 -27.97
C HIS A 26 9.53 -8.70 -26.54
N LEU A 27 9.67 -7.40 -26.34
CA LEU A 27 9.84 -6.81 -25.01
C LEU A 27 8.63 -7.09 -24.10
N GLY A 28 7.41 -7.07 -24.63
CA GLY A 28 6.20 -7.45 -23.92
C GLY A 28 6.23 -8.90 -23.43
N GLN A 29 6.67 -9.83 -24.28
CA GLN A 29 6.83 -11.23 -23.88
C GLN A 29 7.92 -11.41 -22.82
N LEU A 30 9.06 -10.74 -22.95
CA LEU A 30 10.14 -10.79 -21.96
C LEU A 30 9.68 -10.25 -20.59
N LYS A 31 8.94 -9.15 -20.56
CA LYS A 31 8.33 -8.61 -19.33
C LYS A 31 7.36 -9.61 -18.69
N ALA A 32 6.52 -10.26 -19.47
CA ALA A 32 5.59 -11.27 -18.96
C ALA A 32 6.33 -12.51 -18.40
N LYS A 33 7.39 -12.98 -19.07
CA LYS A 33 8.26 -14.08 -18.57
C LYS A 33 8.95 -13.68 -17.27
N LEU A 34 9.51 -12.48 -17.22
CA LEU A 34 10.17 -11.94 -16.03
C LEU A 34 9.22 -11.86 -14.84
N ALA A 35 7.99 -11.37 -15.05
CA ALA A 35 6.96 -11.30 -14.01
C ALA A 35 6.62 -12.69 -13.45
N LYS A 36 6.44 -13.69 -14.33
CA LYS A 36 6.23 -15.10 -13.92
C LYS A 36 7.36 -15.64 -13.08
N LEU A 37 8.60 -15.49 -13.55
CA LEU A 37 9.76 -16.00 -12.83
C LEU A 37 9.93 -15.34 -11.46
N ARG A 38 9.68 -14.04 -11.36
CA ARG A 38 9.68 -13.31 -10.08
C ARG A 38 8.57 -13.80 -9.17
N ARG A 39 7.36 -14.03 -9.69
CA ARG A 39 6.27 -14.63 -8.92
C ARG A 39 6.65 -16.01 -8.38
N ASP A 40 7.21 -16.88 -9.21
CA ASP A 40 7.60 -18.24 -8.82
C ASP A 40 8.72 -18.23 -7.76
N LEU A 41 9.54 -17.19 -7.71
CA LEU A 41 10.51 -16.99 -6.62
C LEU A 41 9.82 -16.57 -5.30
N ILE A 42 8.72 -15.81 -5.37
CA ILE A 42 7.99 -15.33 -4.18
C ILE A 42 7.06 -16.43 -3.65
N THR A 43 6.39 -17.15 -4.54
CA THR A 43 5.48 -18.24 -4.19
C THR A 43 6.25 -19.55 -4.19
N PRO A 44 6.39 -20.28 -3.09
CA PRO A 44 7.01 -21.59 -3.11
C PRO A 44 6.16 -22.52 -3.97
N SER A 45 6.74 -23.03 -5.06
CA SER A 45 6.18 -24.14 -5.81
C SER A 45 6.38 -25.43 -5.02
N GLY A 46 5.64 -25.58 -3.94
CA GLY A 46 5.53 -26.78 -3.12
C GLY A 46 4.21 -27.44 -3.41
N GLY A 47 4.28 -28.63 -3.97
CA GLY A 47 3.16 -29.45 -4.38
C GLY A 47 2.08 -29.63 -3.34
N GLY A 48 0.87 -29.88 -3.83
CA GLY A 48 -0.37 -30.26 -3.22
C GLY A 48 -0.36 -30.63 -1.73
N GLY A 49 -0.97 -29.82 -0.94
CA GLY A 49 -1.23 -30.07 0.46
C GLY A 49 -1.79 -28.82 1.08
N GLY A 50 -3.13 -28.74 1.18
CA GLY A 50 -3.82 -27.61 1.84
C GLY A 50 -3.53 -27.59 3.33
N GLY A 51 -2.39 -27.02 3.73
CA GLY A 51 -2.16 -26.51 5.07
C GLY A 51 -2.30 -24.98 5.01
N PRO A 52 -2.80 -24.32 6.08
CA PRO A 52 -2.72 -22.88 6.18
C PRO A 52 -1.24 -22.53 6.08
N GLY A 53 -0.87 -21.87 4.96
CA GLY A 53 0.49 -21.40 4.76
C GLY A 53 0.92 -20.64 6.02
N ILE A 54 2.13 -20.89 6.50
CA ILE A 54 2.75 -20.11 7.57
C ILE A 54 2.82 -18.69 7.04
N GLY A 55 1.70 -17.97 7.17
CA GLY A 55 1.61 -16.56 6.90
C GLY A 55 2.42 -15.87 7.97
N PHE A 56 3.43 -15.13 7.57
CA PHE A 56 4.08 -14.17 8.44
C PHE A 56 3.12 -12.98 8.66
N ASP A 57 1.96 -13.27 9.26
CA ASP A 57 0.99 -12.24 9.62
C ASP A 57 1.46 -11.60 10.92
N VAL A 58 1.96 -10.39 10.82
CA VAL A 58 2.10 -9.53 12.00
C VAL A 58 0.69 -9.21 12.48
N ALA A 59 0.38 -9.57 13.73
CA ALA A 59 -0.92 -9.26 14.32
C ALA A 59 -1.17 -7.74 14.21
N ARG A 60 -2.24 -7.36 13.53
CA ARG A 60 -2.62 -5.95 13.37
C ARG A 60 -3.06 -5.42 14.72
N SER A 61 -2.27 -4.49 15.25
CA SER A 61 -2.57 -3.77 16.49
C SER A 61 -2.89 -2.32 16.15
N GLY A 62 -4.16 -1.92 16.29
CA GLY A 62 -4.60 -0.57 15.98
C GLY A 62 -5.42 -0.46 14.68
N GLN A 63 -5.73 0.79 14.29
CA GLN A 63 -6.57 1.10 13.14
C GLN A 63 -5.82 1.12 11.81
N ALA A 64 -4.52 1.41 11.86
CA ALA A 64 -3.64 1.41 10.70
C ALA A 64 -2.24 0.90 11.03
N THR A 65 -1.55 0.39 10.01
CA THR A 65 -0.17 -0.05 10.11
C THR A 65 0.67 0.72 9.09
N VAL A 66 1.73 1.35 9.55
CA VAL A 66 2.71 2.09 8.75
C VAL A 66 4.05 1.38 8.82
N THR A 67 4.69 1.19 7.69
CA THR A 67 6.00 0.55 7.60
C THR A 67 7.07 1.58 7.28
N VAL A 68 8.20 1.51 7.96
CA VAL A 68 9.35 2.37 7.72
C VAL A 68 10.44 1.59 7.00
N ILE A 69 10.89 2.11 5.87
CA ILE A 69 11.88 1.49 4.98
C ILE A 69 12.96 2.53 4.68
N GLY A 70 14.19 2.10 4.48
CA GLY A 70 15.29 3.00 4.09
C GLY A 70 16.65 2.33 4.30
N PHE A 71 17.69 2.91 3.73
CA PHE A 71 19.07 2.44 3.86
C PHE A 71 19.62 2.54 5.29
N PRO A 72 20.67 1.85 5.64
CA PRO A 72 21.34 2.04 6.92
C PRO A 72 21.79 3.51 7.10
N SER A 73 21.78 3.97 8.36
CA SER A 73 22.25 5.31 8.77
C SER A 73 21.45 6.52 8.24
N VAL A 74 20.30 6.33 7.62
CA VAL A 74 19.41 7.44 7.22
C VAL A 74 18.62 8.06 8.38
N GLY A 75 18.70 7.47 9.59
CA GLY A 75 18.04 7.96 10.80
C GLY A 75 16.70 7.31 11.13
N LYS A 76 16.36 6.13 10.55
CA LYS A 76 15.13 5.39 10.84
C LYS A 76 14.89 5.16 12.34
N SER A 77 15.88 4.59 13.03
CA SER A 77 15.75 4.25 14.46
C SER A 77 15.56 5.48 15.33
N THR A 78 16.21 6.60 15.00
CA THR A 78 16.01 7.89 15.70
C THR A 78 14.59 8.42 15.45
N PHE A 79 14.12 8.34 14.23
CA PHE A 79 12.77 8.73 13.86
C PHE A 79 11.72 7.88 14.58
N MET A 80 11.87 6.57 14.54
CA MET A 80 10.97 5.60 15.17
C MET A 80 10.89 5.81 16.69
N SER A 81 12.02 5.87 17.39
CA SER A 81 12.04 6.02 18.85
C SER A 81 11.39 7.32 19.31
N LYS A 82 11.52 8.40 18.56
CA LYS A 82 10.83 9.67 18.88
C LYS A 82 9.35 9.63 18.56
N LEU A 83 8.93 9.01 17.46
CA LEU A 83 7.53 8.86 17.09
C LEU A 83 6.74 8.04 18.10
N THR A 84 7.33 6.97 18.60
CA THR A 84 6.64 6.04 19.49
C THR A 84 6.72 6.44 20.97
N GLY A 85 7.50 7.48 21.30
CA GLY A 85 7.62 8.02 22.68
C GLY A 85 8.21 7.07 23.71
N THR A 86 8.64 5.88 23.29
CA THR A 86 9.22 4.85 24.18
C THR A 86 10.40 4.19 23.50
N HIS A 87 11.42 3.85 24.29
CA HIS A 87 12.30 2.73 23.92
C HIS A 87 11.37 1.55 23.70
N SER A 88 11.16 1.18 22.43
CA SER A 88 10.31 0.05 22.11
C SER A 88 10.85 -1.18 22.80
N GLU A 89 10.14 -1.67 23.83
CA GLU A 89 10.40 -3.01 24.34
C GLU A 89 10.24 -3.96 23.17
N ALA A 90 11.33 -4.65 22.83
CA ALA A 90 11.34 -5.65 21.79
C ALA A 90 10.33 -6.73 22.18
N ALA A 91 9.13 -6.62 21.67
CA ALA A 91 8.16 -7.70 21.74
C ALA A 91 8.73 -8.82 20.87
N SER A 92 9.36 -9.80 21.52
CA SER A 92 9.78 -11.04 20.91
C SER A 92 8.52 -11.81 20.51
N TYR A 93 8.09 -11.64 19.26
CA TYR A 93 7.13 -12.55 18.67
C TYR A 93 7.84 -13.91 18.51
N GLU A 94 7.36 -14.94 19.20
CA GLU A 94 7.96 -16.27 19.32
C GLU A 94 8.25 -16.99 17.97
N PHE A 95 7.85 -16.41 16.84
CA PHE A 95 7.97 -17.05 15.53
C PHE A 95 8.68 -16.22 14.46
N THR A 96 9.23 -15.04 14.78
CA THR A 96 9.93 -14.22 13.79
C THR A 96 11.41 -14.10 14.13
N THR A 97 12.25 -14.72 13.32
CA THR A 97 13.70 -14.45 13.26
C THR A 97 13.99 -13.03 12.72
N LEU A 98 12.98 -12.25 12.40
CA LEU A 98 13.02 -10.83 12.12
C LEU A 98 12.66 -10.09 13.41
N THR A 99 13.63 -9.42 14.00
CA THR A 99 13.40 -8.43 15.05
C THR A 99 12.78 -7.17 14.44
N THR A 100 11.51 -7.26 14.01
CA THR A 100 10.71 -6.06 13.74
C THR A 100 10.28 -5.54 15.10
N VAL A 101 10.72 -4.37 15.46
CA VAL A 101 10.28 -3.70 16.67
C VAL A 101 9.01 -2.94 16.34
N PRO A 102 7.82 -3.40 16.76
CA PRO A 102 6.58 -2.67 16.53
C PRO A 102 6.53 -1.51 17.50
N GLY A 103 6.52 -0.30 16.98
CA GLY A 103 6.16 0.89 17.72
C GLY A 103 4.65 1.14 17.63
N GLN A 104 4.07 1.80 18.62
CA GLN A 104 2.70 2.30 18.57
C GLN A 104 2.70 3.80 18.84
N MET A 105 1.95 4.52 18.05
CA MET A 105 1.67 5.93 18.28
C MET A 105 0.17 6.20 18.27
N THR A 106 -0.25 7.23 18.97
CA THR A 106 -1.62 7.71 18.90
C THR A 106 -1.62 9.08 18.23
N TYR A 107 -2.39 9.22 17.17
CA TYR A 107 -2.56 10.48 16.45
C TYR A 107 -4.03 10.67 16.08
N ASN A 108 -4.59 11.84 16.40
CA ASN A 108 -6.02 12.16 16.20
C ASN A 108 -6.98 11.07 16.73
N GLY A 109 -6.64 10.45 17.87
CA GLY A 109 -7.42 9.37 18.47
C GLY A 109 -7.27 8.01 17.83
N ALA A 110 -6.51 7.89 16.73
CA ALA A 110 -6.18 6.62 16.11
C ALA A 110 -4.92 6.02 16.70
N ARG A 111 -4.95 4.71 16.99
CA ARG A 111 -3.75 3.92 17.30
C ARG A 111 -3.15 3.45 15.99
N ILE A 112 -1.95 3.90 15.69
CA ILE A 112 -1.20 3.56 14.49
C ILE A 112 -0.01 2.70 14.89
N GLN A 113 0.08 1.51 14.33
CA GLN A 113 1.22 0.62 14.49
C GLN A 113 2.30 1.02 13.50
N ILE A 114 3.54 1.18 13.97
CA ILE A 114 4.69 1.49 13.12
C ILE A 114 5.64 0.31 13.15
N LEU A 115 6.02 -0.19 11.98
CA LEU A 115 6.90 -1.34 11.83
C LEU A 115 8.22 -0.89 11.20
N ASP A 116 9.33 -1.11 11.90
CA ASP A 116 10.66 -0.99 11.30
C ASP A 116 10.99 -2.28 10.55
N LEU A 117 11.28 -2.17 9.28
CA LEU A 117 11.72 -3.29 8.46
C LEU A 117 13.21 -3.13 8.11
N PRO A 118 14.10 -3.61 8.98
CA PRO A 118 15.53 -3.58 8.68
C PRO A 118 15.88 -4.58 7.59
N GLY A 119 16.79 -4.23 6.69
CA GLY A 119 17.46 -5.17 5.80
C GLY A 119 16.76 -5.54 4.48
N ILE A 120 15.88 -4.67 3.93
CA ILE A 120 15.29 -4.90 2.60
C ILE A 120 16.31 -4.81 1.46
N ILE A 121 17.46 -4.17 1.65
CA ILE A 121 18.08 -3.29 0.65
C ILE A 121 19.15 -3.92 -0.21
N GLU A 122 19.64 -5.12 0.03
CA GLU A 122 20.64 -5.70 -0.87
C GLU A 122 20.31 -7.15 -1.24
N GLY A 123 19.85 -7.34 -2.49
CA GLY A 123 19.62 -8.65 -3.08
C GLY A 123 18.34 -9.36 -2.61
N ALA A 124 17.37 -8.62 -2.09
CA ALA A 124 16.09 -9.20 -1.69
C ALA A 124 15.34 -9.78 -2.90
N LYS A 125 15.38 -9.10 -4.06
CA LYS A 125 14.85 -9.61 -5.33
C LYS A 125 15.62 -10.83 -5.86
N ASP A 126 16.86 -10.99 -5.44
CA ASP A 126 17.73 -12.13 -5.82
C ASP A 126 17.50 -13.37 -4.94
N GLY A 127 16.42 -13.39 -4.15
CA GLY A 127 16.00 -14.58 -3.40
C GLY A 127 16.89 -14.95 -2.22
N LYS A 128 17.83 -14.08 -1.81
CA LYS A 128 18.67 -14.32 -0.65
C LYS A 128 17.89 -14.06 0.65
N GLY A 129 17.36 -15.11 1.23
CA GLY A 129 16.94 -15.26 2.62
C GLY A 129 15.75 -14.41 3.08
N ARG A 130 16.01 -13.27 3.71
CA ARG A 130 15.03 -12.50 4.50
C ARG A 130 14.09 -11.58 3.73
N GLY A 131 14.40 -11.25 2.47
CA GLY A 131 13.61 -10.31 1.67
C GLY A 131 12.15 -10.70 1.50
N ARG A 132 11.84 -12.00 1.39
CA ARG A 132 10.46 -12.49 1.26
C ARG A 132 9.59 -12.17 2.49
N GLN A 133 10.15 -12.32 3.68
CA GLN A 133 9.43 -12.10 4.95
C GLN A 133 9.11 -10.62 5.13
N VAL A 134 10.10 -9.78 4.88
CA VAL A 134 9.97 -8.33 4.96
C VAL A 134 8.88 -7.81 4.03
N ILE A 135 8.83 -8.34 2.83
CA ILE A 135 7.84 -7.95 1.84
C ILE A 135 6.45 -8.47 2.17
N ALA A 136 6.34 -9.68 2.73
CA ALA A 136 5.06 -10.16 3.22
C ALA A 136 4.47 -9.19 4.24
N VAL A 137 5.30 -8.68 5.16
CA VAL A 137 4.88 -7.64 6.12
C VAL A 137 4.56 -6.32 5.43
N ALA A 138 5.40 -5.83 4.51
CA ALA A 138 5.15 -4.60 3.78
C ALA A 138 3.82 -4.64 2.98
N ARG A 139 3.44 -5.80 2.46
CA ARG A 139 2.16 -5.99 1.75
C ARG A 139 0.92 -5.88 2.63
N THR A 140 1.05 -6.02 3.94
CA THR A 140 -0.06 -5.92 4.89
C THR A 140 -0.25 -4.52 5.44
N CYS A 141 0.67 -3.58 5.13
CA CYS A 141 0.65 -2.23 5.65
C CYS A 141 -0.29 -1.31 4.86
N ASN A 142 -0.78 -0.28 5.53
CA ASN A 142 -1.65 0.73 4.94
C ASN A 142 -0.87 1.87 4.28
N LEU A 143 0.36 2.12 4.73
CA LEU A 143 1.23 3.19 4.26
C LEU A 143 2.70 2.79 4.43
N ILE A 144 3.56 3.26 3.52
CA ILE A 144 5.00 3.06 3.59
C ILE A 144 5.71 4.40 3.71
N PHE A 145 6.56 4.56 4.74
CA PHE A 145 7.55 5.63 4.82
C PHE A 145 8.86 5.17 4.22
N ILE A 146 9.33 5.85 3.18
CA ILE A 146 10.67 5.65 2.62
C ILE A 146 11.56 6.76 3.14
N VAL A 147 12.41 6.42 4.11
CA VAL A 147 13.31 7.39 4.74
C VAL A 147 14.61 7.49 3.94
N LEU A 148 14.89 8.70 3.49
CA LEU A 148 16.06 9.03 2.68
C LEU A 148 16.93 10.07 3.42
N ASP A 149 18.23 10.02 3.19
CA ASP A 149 19.18 10.99 3.71
C ASP A 149 19.41 12.09 2.64
N VAL A 150 19.05 13.33 2.94
CA VAL A 150 19.21 14.45 1.98
C VAL A 150 20.66 14.75 1.62
N LEU A 151 21.61 14.29 2.43
CA LEU A 151 23.04 14.42 2.17
C LEU A 151 23.57 13.40 1.16
N LYS A 152 22.74 12.44 0.75
CA LYS A 152 23.09 11.41 -0.23
C LYS A 152 22.36 11.62 -1.54
N PRO A 153 22.87 11.08 -2.65
CA PRO A 153 22.15 11.10 -3.92
C PRO A 153 20.78 10.42 -3.80
N LEU A 154 19.74 11.02 -4.40
CA LEU A 154 18.37 10.46 -4.40
C LEU A 154 18.22 9.17 -5.23
N ASN A 155 19.30 8.64 -5.78
CA ASN A 155 19.31 7.32 -6.45
C ASN A 155 18.81 6.19 -5.55
N ASP A 156 18.98 6.36 -4.24
CA ASP A 156 18.47 5.42 -3.23
C ASP A 156 16.96 5.22 -3.36
N LEU A 157 16.20 6.26 -3.70
CA LEU A 157 14.78 6.17 -3.94
C LEU A 157 14.44 5.24 -5.11
N ALA A 158 15.16 5.38 -6.22
CA ALA A 158 14.94 4.56 -7.41
C ALA A 158 15.25 3.08 -7.12
N ILE A 159 16.32 2.80 -6.38
CA ILE A 159 16.70 1.44 -5.97
C ILE A 159 15.61 0.81 -5.12
N LEU A 160 15.15 1.51 -4.06
CA LEU A 160 14.11 1.02 -3.17
C LEU A 160 12.78 0.81 -3.89
N THR A 161 12.41 1.74 -4.76
CA THR A 161 11.19 1.62 -5.56
C THR A 161 11.25 0.40 -6.48
N ASN A 162 12.36 0.19 -7.19
CA ASN A 162 12.55 -0.97 -8.07
C ASN A 162 12.53 -2.29 -7.29
N GLU A 163 13.11 -2.34 -6.11
CA GLU A 163 13.04 -3.52 -5.23
C GLU A 163 11.58 -3.83 -4.86
N LEU A 164 10.83 -2.85 -4.36
CA LEU A 164 9.43 -3.03 -3.97
C LEU A 164 8.53 -3.38 -5.17
N GLU A 165 8.75 -2.74 -6.32
CA GLU A 165 8.03 -3.07 -7.56
C GLU A 165 8.33 -4.50 -8.03
N GLY A 166 9.57 -4.95 -7.89
CA GLY A 166 9.99 -6.33 -8.17
C GLY A 166 9.19 -7.38 -7.37
N PHE A 167 8.76 -7.03 -6.18
CA PHE A 167 7.95 -7.87 -5.30
C PHE A 167 6.44 -7.68 -5.45
N GLY A 168 6.02 -6.88 -6.42
CA GLY A 168 4.62 -6.66 -6.71
C GLY A 168 3.93 -5.62 -5.82
N ILE A 169 4.70 -4.75 -5.16
CA ILE A 169 4.16 -3.58 -4.46
C ILE A 169 4.23 -2.39 -5.43
N ARG A 170 3.12 -1.72 -5.63
CA ARG A 170 3.01 -0.52 -6.47
C ARG A 170 2.81 0.70 -5.56
N LEU A 171 3.84 1.57 -5.53
CA LEU A 171 3.83 2.76 -4.69
C LEU A 171 3.11 3.91 -5.38
N ASN A 172 2.23 4.60 -4.66
CA ASN A 172 1.52 5.79 -5.13
C ASN A 172 0.79 5.63 -6.48
N LYS A 173 0.50 4.38 -6.88
CA LYS A 173 -0.28 4.06 -8.07
C LYS A 173 -1.68 3.60 -7.68
N LYS A 174 -2.65 3.81 -8.56
CA LYS A 174 -3.99 3.24 -8.42
C LYS A 174 -4.06 1.92 -9.18
N PRO A 175 -4.90 0.97 -8.75
CA PRO A 175 -5.16 -0.23 -9.55
C PRO A 175 -5.60 0.16 -10.97
N PRO A 176 -5.04 -0.48 -12.02
CA PRO A 176 -5.40 -0.14 -13.39
C PRO A 176 -6.86 -0.48 -13.70
N ALA A 177 -7.52 0.39 -14.46
CA ALA A 177 -8.90 0.19 -14.90
C ALA A 177 -8.97 -0.80 -16.08
N ILE A 178 -8.38 -1.97 -15.90
CA ILE A 178 -8.34 -3.08 -16.86
C ILE A 178 -9.03 -4.28 -16.24
N THR A 179 -9.89 -4.94 -16.99
CA THR A 179 -10.54 -6.18 -16.55
C THR A 179 -10.20 -7.30 -17.51
N VAL A 180 -9.71 -8.43 -16.99
CA VAL A 180 -9.41 -9.64 -17.76
C VAL A 180 -10.28 -10.77 -17.25
N LYS A 181 -11.18 -11.29 -18.09
CA LYS A 181 -12.05 -12.42 -17.77
C LYS A 181 -11.72 -13.60 -18.69
N LYS A 182 -11.42 -14.76 -18.14
CA LYS A 182 -11.27 -15.99 -18.91
C LYS A 182 -12.61 -16.39 -19.54
N LYS A 183 -12.56 -16.87 -20.79
CA LYS A 183 -13.68 -17.46 -21.51
C LYS A 183 -13.39 -18.93 -21.82
N GLU A 184 -14.42 -19.71 -22.06
CA GLU A 184 -14.27 -21.12 -22.46
C GLU A 184 -13.84 -21.24 -23.93
N SER A 185 -14.35 -20.37 -24.81
CA SER A 185 -14.09 -20.38 -26.24
C SER A 185 -14.19 -18.96 -26.84
N GLY A 186 -13.84 -18.81 -28.13
CA GLY A 186 -14.02 -17.55 -28.88
C GLY A 186 -12.80 -16.66 -28.95
N GLY A 187 -11.62 -17.12 -28.54
CA GLY A 187 -10.37 -16.37 -28.67
C GLY A 187 -10.28 -15.15 -27.74
N ILE A 188 -9.33 -14.27 -28.02
CA ILE A 188 -9.10 -13.04 -27.25
C ILE A 188 -9.91 -11.90 -27.84
N ALA A 189 -10.93 -11.43 -27.10
CA ALA A 189 -11.72 -10.26 -27.41
C ALA A 189 -11.20 -9.06 -26.62
N ILE A 190 -10.85 -7.97 -27.31
CA ILE A 190 -10.33 -6.74 -26.69
C ILE A 190 -11.38 -5.65 -26.93
N THR A 191 -11.84 -5.04 -25.84
CA THR A 191 -12.79 -3.92 -25.86
C THR A 191 -12.17 -2.74 -25.12
N ASN A 192 -12.11 -1.59 -25.76
CA ASN A 192 -11.62 -0.36 -25.16
C ASN A 192 -12.70 0.72 -25.21
N THR A 193 -12.89 1.46 -24.12
CA THR A 193 -13.81 2.59 -24.06
C THR A 193 -13.13 3.91 -24.45
N VAL A 194 -11.81 3.92 -24.47
CA VAL A 194 -10.95 5.06 -24.76
C VAL A 194 -9.86 4.65 -25.76
N PRO A 195 -9.34 5.58 -26.60
CA PRO A 195 -8.22 5.27 -27.48
C PRO A 195 -7.00 4.79 -26.69
N LEU A 196 -6.38 3.72 -27.13
CA LEU A 196 -5.14 3.20 -26.52
C LEU A 196 -3.95 3.96 -27.09
N THR A 197 -3.11 4.53 -26.21
CA THR A 197 -1.96 5.35 -26.60
C THR A 197 -0.61 4.64 -26.41
N LYS A 198 -0.53 3.72 -25.44
CA LYS A 198 0.73 3.10 -25.00
C LYS A 198 0.78 1.58 -25.12
N ILE A 199 -0.28 0.95 -25.55
CA ILE A 199 -0.37 -0.51 -25.69
C ILE A 199 -1.09 -0.89 -26.97
N ASP A 200 -0.55 -1.83 -27.72
CA ASP A 200 -1.15 -2.33 -28.95
C ASP A 200 -1.98 -3.62 -28.69
N PRO A 201 -3.07 -3.86 -29.44
CA PRO A 201 -3.82 -5.12 -29.35
C PRO A 201 -3.00 -6.37 -29.58
N GLN A 202 -1.92 -6.28 -30.37
CA GLN A 202 -1.00 -7.41 -30.61
C GLN A 202 -0.20 -7.75 -29.37
N GLU A 203 0.28 -6.73 -28.64
CA GLU A 203 1.01 -6.90 -27.39
C GLU A 203 0.13 -7.52 -26.30
N ILE A 204 -1.15 -7.09 -26.20
CA ILE A 204 -2.13 -7.68 -25.29
C ILE A 204 -2.28 -9.16 -25.55
N ARG A 205 -2.39 -9.57 -26.82
CA ARG A 205 -2.49 -10.98 -27.21
C ARG A 205 -1.22 -11.75 -26.86
N ALA A 206 -0.04 -11.17 -27.08
CA ALA A 206 1.25 -11.78 -26.76
C ALA A 206 1.39 -12.08 -25.27
N VAL A 207 1.07 -11.09 -24.43
CA VAL A 207 1.09 -11.23 -22.96
C VAL A 207 0.12 -12.34 -22.53
N LEU A 208 -1.12 -12.33 -22.99
CA LEU A 208 -2.13 -13.34 -22.62
C LEU A 208 -1.74 -14.75 -23.08
N GLN A 209 -1.15 -14.89 -24.27
CA GLN A 209 -0.62 -16.17 -24.75
C GLN A 209 0.50 -16.71 -23.85
N GLU A 210 1.42 -15.84 -23.42
CA GLU A 210 2.46 -16.22 -22.47
C GLU A 210 1.87 -16.74 -21.14
N TYR A 211 0.73 -16.18 -20.70
CA TYR A 211 -0.02 -16.66 -19.54
C TYR A 211 -0.94 -17.86 -19.85
N ARG A 212 -0.83 -18.46 -21.03
CA ARG A 212 -1.68 -19.58 -21.49
C ARG A 212 -3.17 -19.26 -21.46
N MET A 213 -3.52 -18.00 -21.71
CA MET A 213 -4.90 -17.50 -21.78
C MET A 213 -5.30 -17.32 -23.25
N SER A 214 -5.60 -18.43 -23.94
CA SER A 214 -6.00 -18.41 -25.37
C SER A 214 -7.40 -17.83 -25.59
N ASN A 215 -8.26 -17.89 -24.57
CA ASN A 215 -9.64 -17.39 -24.62
C ASN A 215 -9.86 -16.43 -23.46
N ALA A 216 -10.00 -15.14 -23.74
CA ALA A 216 -10.20 -14.10 -22.73
C ALA A 216 -10.97 -12.90 -23.29
N ALA A 217 -11.69 -12.20 -22.42
CA ALA A 217 -12.22 -10.86 -22.67
C ALA A 217 -11.40 -9.85 -21.87
N VAL A 218 -10.83 -8.89 -22.55
CA VAL A 218 -10.08 -7.79 -21.96
C VAL A 218 -10.86 -6.52 -22.18
N SER A 219 -11.18 -5.80 -21.11
CA SER A 219 -11.83 -4.48 -21.18
C SER A 219 -10.90 -3.44 -20.58
N ILE A 220 -10.59 -2.39 -21.31
CA ILE A 220 -9.66 -1.31 -20.93
C ILE A 220 -10.43 0.01 -20.88
N HIS A 221 -10.38 0.67 -19.71
CA HIS A 221 -11.12 1.91 -19.44
C HIS A 221 -10.19 3.11 -19.15
N GLN A 222 -8.88 2.96 -19.36
CA GLN A 222 -7.90 4.03 -19.19
C GLN A 222 -7.09 4.24 -20.49
N PRO A 223 -6.81 5.50 -20.90
CA PRO A 223 -6.12 5.78 -22.17
C PRO A 223 -4.64 5.42 -22.15
N ASP A 224 -3.98 5.54 -21.01
CA ASP A 224 -2.52 5.35 -20.83
C ASP A 224 -2.18 3.97 -20.27
N ALA A 225 -3.03 2.98 -20.48
CA ALA A 225 -2.75 1.61 -20.09
C ALA A 225 -1.42 1.14 -20.68
N THR A 226 -0.59 0.53 -19.84
CA THR A 226 0.70 -0.04 -20.23
C THR A 226 0.66 -1.57 -20.21
N ILE A 227 1.66 -2.20 -20.83
CA ILE A 227 1.84 -3.65 -20.75
C ILE A 227 2.01 -4.10 -19.29
N GLU A 228 2.67 -3.29 -18.46
CA GLU A 228 2.89 -3.58 -17.06
C GLU A 228 1.59 -3.60 -16.28
N ASP A 229 0.67 -2.66 -16.57
CA ASP A 229 -0.67 -2.63 -15.98
C ASP A 229 -1.48 -3.89 -16.34
N LEU A 230 -1.38 -4.34 -17.60
CA LEU A 230 -2.02 -5.58 -18.02
C LEU A 230 -1.45 -6.80 -17.28
N ILE A 231 -0.12 -6.89 -17.17
CA ILE A 231 0.56 -7.96 -16.44
C ILE A 231 0.13 -7.94 -14.98
N ASP A 232 0.03 -6.77 -14.35
CA ASP A 232 -0.39 -6.62 -12.95
C ASP A 232 -1.81 -7.17 -12.72
N VAL A 233 -2.73 -6.91 -13.66
CA VAL A 233 -4.11 -7.44 -13.60
C VAL A 233 -4.14 -8.94 -13.83
N VAL A 234 -3.38 -9.47 -14.79
CA VAL A 234 -3.31 -10.90 -15.09
C VAL A 234 -2.70 -11.70 -13.94
N GLU A 235 -1.67 -11.16 -13.31
CA GLU A 235 -1.03 -11.75 -12.12
C GLU A 235 -1.96 -11.75 -10.90
N GLY A 236 -2.77 -10.69 -10.71
CA GLY A 236 -3.78 -10.59 -9.66
C GLY A 236 -3.26 -10.53 -8.22
N ASN A 237 -1.94 -10.50 -8.03
CA ASN A 237 -1.30 -10.54 -6.72
C ASN A 237 -0.54 -9.24 -6.38
N ARG A 238 -0.80 -8.17 -7.11
CA ARG A 238 -0.20 -6.84 -6.86
C ARG A 238 -0.92 -6.11 -5.74
N VAL A 239 -0.15 -5.38 -4.95
CA VAL A 239 -0.67 -4.55 -3.86
C VAL A 239 -0.30 -3.10 -4.13
N TYR A 240 -1.30 -2.22 -4.06
CA TYR A 240 -1.17 -0.78 -4.29
C TYR A 240 -1.17 -0.09 -2.93
N ILE A 241 -0.02 0.48 -2.56
CA ILE A 241 0.18 1.08 -1.23
C ILE A 241 0.64 2.52 -1.41
N PRO A 242 0.02 3.49 -0.72
CA PRO A 242 0.54 4.85 -0.68
C PRO A 242 1.90 4.87 0.02
N ALA A 243 2.79 5.73 -0.45
CA ALA A 243 4.10 5.94 0.15
C ALA A 243 4.36 7.44 0.34
N ILE A 244 5.10 7.77 1.39
CA ILE A 244 5.62 9.10 1.65
C ILE A 244 7.15 9.00 1.68
N TYR A 245 7.80 9.85 0.91
CA TYR A 245 9.25 9.96 0.88
C TYR A 245 9.70 10.93 1.98
N VAL A 246 10.22 10.38 3.07
CA VAL A 246 10.66 11.15 4.23
C VAL A 246 12.11 11.58 4.01
N LEU A 247 12.30 12.84 3.64
CA LEU A 247 13.62 13.41 3.38
C LEU A 247 14.23 13.91 4.69
N ASN A 248 15.04 13.07 5.31
CA ASN A 248 15.59 13.32 6.66
C ASN A 248 16.91 14.06 6.64
N LYS A 249 17.25 14.71 7.77
CA LYS A 249 18.47 15.50 8.04
C LYS A 249 18.49 16.87 7.36
N ILE A 250 17.32 17.51 7.22
CA ILE A 250 17.26 18.87 6.67
C ILE A 250 18.00 19.92 7.52
N ASP A 251 18.37 19.59 8.75
CA ASP A 251 19.19 20.41 9.63
C ASP A 251 20.62 20.64 9.10
N ALA A 252 21.04 19.92 8.08
CA ALA A 252 22.39 19.97 7.50
C ALA A 252 22.43 20.57 6.08
N ILE A 253 21.30 21.09 5.57
CA ILE A 253 21.20 21.69 4.23
C ILE A 253 20.79 23.17 4.29
N SER A 254 20.97 23.89 3.18
CA SER A 254 20.55 25.29 3.06
C SER A 254 19.05 25.42 2.77
N ILE A 255 18.52 26.66 2.92
CA ILE A 255 17.10 26.95 2.64
C ILE A 255 16.79 26.79 1.15
N GLU A 256 17.73 27.15 0.29
CA GLU A 256 17.60 27.02 -1.17
C GLU A 256 17.50 25.56 -1.60
N GLU A 257 18.29 24.68 -0.98
CA GLU A 257 18.19 23.22 -1.21
C GLU A 257 16.89 22.66 -0.69
N LEU A 258 16.41 23.13 0.46
CA LEU A 258 15.13 22.75 1.03
C LEU A 258 13.97 23.09 0.09
N ASP A 259 13.98 24.28 -0.55
CA ASP A 259 12.94 24.68 -1.52
C ASP A 259 12.90 23.75 -2.75
N LEU A 260 14.05 23.21 -3.15
CA LEU A 260 14.11 22.21 -4.22
C LEU A 260 13.52 20.87 -3.78
N LEU A 261 13.75 20.45 -2.55
CA LEU A 261 13.24 19.20 -2.01
C LEU A 261 11.71 19.21 -1.87
N TYR A 262 11.11 20.35 -1.53
CA TYR A 262 9.66 20.51 -1.47
C TYR A 262 8.94 20.29 -2.82
N LYS A 263 9.66 20.41 -3.93
CA LYS A 263 9.10 20.19 -5.28
C LYS A 263 8.99 18.70 -5.64
N ILE A 264 9.60 17.82 -4.85
CA ILE A 264 9.52 16.37 -5.08
C ILE A 264 8.13 15.85 -4.67
N PRO A 265 7.37 15.24 -5.58
CA PRO A 265 6.02 14.79 -5.28
C PRO A 265 6.01 13.66 -4.21
N ASN A 266 5.03 13.70 -3.33
CA ASN A 266 4.87 12.76 -2.20
C ASN A 266 6.04 12.74 -1.21
N SER A 267 6.82 13.81 -1.12
CA SER A 267 7.91 13.93 -0.17
C SER A 267 7.56 14.91 0.95
N VAL A 268 8.15 14.66 2.12
CA VAL A 268 8.10 15.58 3.27
C VAL A 268 9.51 15.65 3.84
N PRO A 269 10.14 16.84 3.78
CA PRO A 269 11.44 17.07 4.37
C PRO A 269 11.34 17.25 5.89
N ILE A 270 12.15 16.51 6.65
CA ILE A 270 12.15 16.54 8.13
C ILE A 270 13.56 16.56 8.71
N SER A 271 13.67 16.94 9.98
CA SER A 271 14.81 16.56 10.81
C SER A 271 14.35 15.70 11.98
N SER A 272 14.66 14.41 11.94
CA SER A 272 14.38 13.53 13.07
C SER A 272 15.23 13.85 14.29
N LYS A 273 16.41 14.45 14.12
CA LYS A 273 17.31 14.88 15.21
C LYS A 273 16.74 16.08 15.96
N LEU A 274 16.37 17.15 15.26
CA LEU A 274 15.84 18.39 15.83
C LEU A 274 14.33 18.41 15.93
N TRP A 275 13.64 17.38 15.42
CA TRP A 275 12.19 17.24 15.40
C TRP A 275 11.51 18.38 14.60
N LEU A 276 12.11 18.74 13.45
CA LEU A 276 11.59 19.78 12.57
C LEU A 276 10.65 19.17 11.53
N ASN A 277 9.57 19.86 11.27
CA ASN A 277 8.55 19.56 10.25
C ASN A 277 7.91 18.17 10.34
N VAL A 278 7.92 17.57 11.54
CA VAL A 278 7.29 16.26 11.77
C VAL A 278 5.78 16.39 11.83
N ASP A 279 5.24 17.53 12.25
CA ASP A 279 3.80 17.78 12.29
C ASP A 279 3.18 17.72 10.89
N GLU A 280 3.82 18.33 9.87
CA GLU A 280 3.41 18.20 8.47
C GLU A 280 3.45 16.74 7.99
N LEU A 281 4.49 15.99 8.38
CA LEU A 281 4.57 14.57 8.06
C LEU A 281 3.39 13.78 8.65
N LEU A 282 2.98 14.09 9.87
CA LEU A 282 1.84 13.43 10.52
C LEU A 282 0.51 13.80 9.86
N GLU A 283 0.33 15.04 9.42
CA GLU A 283 -0.83 15.47 8.66
C GLU A 283 -0.91 14.77 7.30
N VAL A 284 0.18 14.76 6.54
CA VAL A 284 0.27 14.05 5.25
C VAL A 284 0.06 12.53 5.43
N MET A 285 0.58 11.97 6.52
CA MET A 285 0.34 10.57 6.87
C MET A 285 -1.16 10.31 7.11
N TRP A 286 -1.83 11.17 7.86
CA TRP A 286 -3.25 11.06 8.14
C TRP A 286 -4.09 11.06 6.86
N ASP A 287 -3.82 12.01 5.97
CA ASP A 287 -4.51 12.12 4.69
C ASP A 287 -4.29 10.89 3.79
N LYS A 288 -3.06 10.38 3.74
CA LYS A 288 -2.73 9.18 2.95
C LYS A 288 -3.32 7.90 3.54
N LEU A 289 -3.43 7.79 4.87
CA LEU A 289 -4.09 6.66 5.53
C LEU A 289 -5.60 6.66 5.30
N ASN A 290 -6.16 7.81 4.92
CA ASN A 290 -7.56 7.97 4.57
C ASN A 290 -8.50 7.45 5.68
N LEU A 291 -8.22 7.88 6.90
CA LEU A 291 -8.99 7.52 8.10
C LEU A 291 -10.13 8.51 8.33
N VAL A 292 -11.19 8.03 8.94
CA VAL A 292 -12.42 8.77 9.25
C VAL A 292 -12.64 8.72 10.77
N ARG A 293 -12.75 9.89 11.41
CA ARG A 293 -13.07 10.03 12.84
C ARG A 293 -14.56 10.24 13.01
N VAL A 294 -15.17 9.45 13.84
CA VAL A 294 -16.59 9.59 14.16
C VAL A 294 -16.76 9.70 15.67
N TYR A 295 -17.47 10.72 16.11
CA TYR A 295 -17.68 11.01 17.53
C TYR A 295 -18.99 10.41 18.02
N THR A 296 -18.97 9.80 19.20
CA THR A 296 -20.16 9.26 19.83
C THR A 296 -20.91 10.33 20.60
N LYS A 297 -22.25 10.31 20.49
CA LYS A 297 -23.14 11.16 21.29
C LYS A 297 -24.12 10.29 22.06
N PRO A 298 -23.97 10.15 23.38
CA PRO A 298 -24.97 9.50 24.22
C PRO A 298 -26.29 10.29 24.19
N ARG A 299 -27.39 9.57 24.38
CA ARG A 299 -28.72 10.20 24.37
C ARG A 299 -28.86 11.23 25.50
N GLY A 300 -29.24 12.46 25.14
CA GLY A 300 -29.42 13.56 26.11
C GLY A 300 -28.13 14.18 26.64
N GLN A 301 -26.97 13.78 26.15
CA GLN A 301 -25.67 14.33 26.56
C GLN A 301 -24.99 15.05 25.39
N GLN A 302 -23.89 15.75 25.69
CA GLN A 302 -23.03 16.33 24.67
C GLN A 302 -22.20 15.26 23.97
N PRO A 303 -21.72 15.52 22.74
CA PRO A 303 -20.82 14.60 22.05
C PRO A 303 -19.50 14.43 22.83
N ASP A 304 -18.97 13.22 22.81
CA ASP A 304 -17.62 12.94 23.33
C ASP A 304 -16.60 13.17 22.23
N TYR A 305 -15.87 14.28 22.31
CA TYR A 305 -14.81 14.62 21.37
C TYR A 305 -13.45 14.07 21.78
N SER A 306 -13.31 13.52 22.99
CA SER A 306 -12.04 13.03 23.51
C SER A 306 -11.67 11.64 22.97
N SER A 307 -12.68 10.85 22.59
CA SER A 307 -12.51 9.44 22.22
C SER A 307 -13.21 9.12 20.89
N PRO A 308 -12.69 9.60 19.73
CA PRO A 308 -13.28 9.30 18.43
C PRO A 308 -13.13 7.80 18.11
N VAL A 309 -14.13 7.25 17.44
CA VAL A 309 -14.01 5.96 16.79
C VAL A 309 -13.42 6.18 15.39
N VAL A 310 -12.27 5.57 15.11
CA VAL A 310 -11.58 5.74 13.84
C VAL A 310 -11.84 4.55 12.93
N LEU A 311 -12.28 4.84 11.71
CA LEU A 311 -12.59 3.86 10.66
C LEU A 311 -11.76 4.14 9.41
N GLN A 312 -11.65 3.16 8.52
CA GLN A 312 -11.04 3.34 7.21
C GLN A 312 -12.09 3.86 6.22
N ARG A 313 -11.78 4.87 5.44
CA ARG A 313 -12.63 5.34 4.34
C ARG A 313 -12.86 4.18 3.35
N GLY A 314 -14.12 3.98 2.94
CA GLY A 314 -14.53 2.80 2.17
C GLY A 314 -15.05 1.64 3.02
N LYS A 315 -14.80 1.67 4.35
CA LYS A 315 -15.39 0.79 5.37
C LYS A 315 -15.86 1.63 6.55
N CYS A 316 -16.64 2.67 6.28
CA CYS A 316 -17.11 3.65 7.27
C CYS A 316 -18.64 3.72 7.33
N THR A 317 -19.32 2.58 7.22
CA THR A 317 -20.77 2.48 7.41
C THR A 317 -21.13 2.51 8.89
N VAL A 318 -22.38 2.87 9.20
CA VAL A 318 -22.92 2.80 10.56
C VAL A 318 -22.84 1.37 11.13
N GLU A 319 -22.95 0.36 10.29
CA GLU A 319 -22.76 -1.04 10.70
C GLU A 319 -21.34 -1.29 11.21
N GLU A 320 -20.35 -0.88 10.43
CA GLU A 320 -18.93 -1.03 10.80
C GLU A 320 -18.58 -0.20 12.03
N PHE A 321 -19.16 1.00 12.14
CA PHE A 321 -19.03 1.81 13.34
C PHE A 321 -19.57 1.09 14.59
N CYS A 322 -20.76 0.49 14.50
CA CYS A 322 -21.33 -0.29 15.59
C CYS A 322 -20.44 -1.50 15.95
N ASN A 323 -19.92 -2.21 14.94
CA ASN A 323 -19.04 -3.36 15.13
C ASN A 323 -17.67 -2.97 15.74
N ALA A 324 -17.16 -1.78 15.42
CA ALA A 324 -15.92 -1.26 15.98
C ALA A 324 -16.03 -0.97 17.48
N ILE A 325 -17.21 -0.56 17.96
CA ILE A 325 -17.47 -0.36 19.40
C ILE A 325 -17.75 -1.72 20.05
N HIS A 326 -18.77 -2.44 19.58
CA HIS A 326 -19.12 -3.75 20.09
C HIS A 326 -20.09 -4.47 19.15
N LYS A 327 -19.85 -5.75 18.84
CA LYS A 327 -20.67 -6.55 17.90
C LYS A 327 -22.15 -6.66 18.28
N GLU A 328 -22.47 -6.58 19.57
CA GLU A 328 -23.87 -6.62 20.02
C GLU A 328 -24.65 -5.34 19.68
N ILE A 329 -23.99 -4.19 19.57
CA ILE A 329 -24.62 -2.93 19.19
C ILE A 329 -25.21 -3.04 17.78
N ALA A 330 -24.50 -3.65 16.84
CA ALA A 330 -25.00 -3.88 15.49
C ALA A 330 -26.25 -4.80 15.49
N LYS A 331 -26.28 -5.85 16.34
CA LYS A 331 -27.43 -6.77 16.45
C LYS A 331 -28.67 -6.11 17.07
N GLN A 332 -28.47 -5.23 18.06
CA GLN A 332 -29.55 -4.51 18.75
C GLN A 332 -29.89 -3.17 18.08
N PHE A 333 -29.31 -2.87 16.95
CA PHE A 333 -29.50 -1.61 16.25
C PHE A 333 -30.96 -1.41 15.84
N LYS A 334 -31.50 -0.23 16.10
CA LYS A 334 -32.82 0.21 15.63
C LYS A 334 -32.68 1.29 14.55
N ASN A 335 -32.01 2.37 14.86
CA ASN A 335 -31.61 3.47 13.97
C ASN A 335 -30.52 4.28 14.62
N ALA A 336 -29.91 5.17 13.84
CA ALA A 336 -28.99 6.17 14.37
C ALA A 336 -29.39 7.58 13.91
N MET A 337 -28.98 8.58 14.66
CA MET A 337 -29.05 9.98 14.27
C MET A 337 -27.63 10.47 14.02
N VAL A 338 -27.39 11.04 12.86
CA VAL A 338 -26.08 11.54 12.44
C VAL A 338 -26.13 13.05 12.22
N TRP A 339 -25.12 13.75 12.69
CA TRP A 339 -24.85 15.17 12.47
C TRP A 339 -23.44 15.30 11.89
N GLY A 340 -23.27 16.13 10.90
CA GLY A 340 -21.97 16.39 10.25
C GLY A 340 -22.12 16.44 8.74
N THR A 341 -21.02 16.21 8.04
CA THR A 341 -20.92 16.33 6.59
C THR A 341 -21.70 15.25 5.82
N SER A 342 -21.87 14.06 6.38
CA SER A 342 -22.67 13.00 5.75
C SER A 342 -24.18 13.23 5.89
N ALA A 343 -24.59 14.08 6.84
CA ALA A 343 -26.00 14.35 7.09
C ALA A 343 -26.55 15.44 6.16
N LYS A 344 -27.69 15.18 5.49
CA LYS A 344 -28.35 16.15 4.61
C LYS A 344 -29.02 17.32 5.38
N HIS A 345 -29.22 17.19 6.70
CA HIS A 345 -29.93 18.15 7.52
C HIS A 345 -29.13 18.54 8.76
N ALA A 346 -28.95 19.83 8.99
CA ALA A 346 -28.20 20.37 10.12
C ALA A 346 -28.78 19.96 11.51
N ARG A 347 -30.07 19.66 11.61
CA ARG A 347 -30.71 19.18 12.85
C ARG A 347 -30.51 17.72 13.16
N GLY A 348 -29.72 17.03 12.33
CA GLY A 348 -29.48 15.60 12.39
C GLY A 348 -30.38 14.81 11.45
N GLN A 349 -29.84 13.73 10.91
CA GLN A 349 -30.50 12.83 9.99
C GLN A 349 -30.65 11.44 10.62
N LYS A 350 -31.86 10.88 10.56
CA LYS A 350 -32.09 9.49 10.95
C LYS A 350 -31.61 8.57 9.84
N VAL A 351 -30.74 7.63 10.18
CA VAL A 351 -30.07 6.74 9.21
C VAL A 351 -30.13 5.27 9.62
N GLY A 352 -29.94 4.39 8.63
CA GLY A 352 -29.83 2.94 8.79
C GLY A 352 -28.36 2.49 8.92
N LEU A 353 -28.15 1.16 8.89
CA LEU A 353 -26.82 0.55 8.98
C LEU A 353 -25.94 0.83 7.78
N ASP A 354 -26.52 0.96 6.58
CA ASP A 354 -25.79 1.14 5.31
C ASP A 354 -25.33 2.58 5.06
N HIS A 355 -25.69 3.52 5.94
CA HIS A 355 -25.27 4.90 5.78
C HIS A 355 -23.76 5.06 5.93
N VAL A 356 -23.13 5.72 4.95
CA VAL A 356 -21.69 5.99 4.94
C VAL A 356 -21.42 7.25 5.75
N LEU A 357 -20.53 7.14 6.72
CA LEU A 357 -20.10 8.24 7.58
C LEU A 357 -18.91 8.98 6.97
N GLU A 358 -18.81 10.26 7.24
CA GLU A 358 -17.68 11.11 6.85
C GLU A 358 -16.87 11.55 8.08
N ASP A 359 -15.69 12.14 7.83
CA ASP A 359 -14.81 12.61 8.92
C ASP A 359 -15.49 13.69 9.73
N GLU A 360 -15.31 13.61 11.05
CA GLU A 360 -15.91 14.50 12.07
C GLU A 360 -17.44 14.40 12.23
N ASP A 361 -18.07 13.36 11.67
CA ASP A 361 -19.48 13.10 11.95
C ASP A 361 -19.71 12.74 13.41
N ILE A 362 -20.86 13.17 13.93
CA ILE A 362 -21.32 12.82 15.27
C ILE A 362 -22.50 11.85 15.14
N ILE A 363 -22.47 10.75 15.86
CA ILE A 363 -23.50 9.73 15.78
C ILE A 363 -24.10 9.40 17.16
N CYS A 364 -25.44 9.31 17.20
CA CYS A 364 -26.18 8.80 18.34
C CYS A 364 -26.91 7.53 17.93
N ILE A 365 -26.61 6.39 18.58
CA ILE A 365 -27.21 5.09 18.27
C ILE A 365 -28.41 4.85 19.16
N PHE A 366 -29.52 4.36 18.55
CA PHE A 366 -30.72 3.92 19.26
C PHE A 366 -30.83 2.40 19.14
N LYS A 367 -30.95 1.73 20.30
CA LYS A 367 -31.11 0.30 20.39
C LYS A 367 -32.62 -0.08 20.42
N LYS A 368 -32.90 -1.32 20.04
CA LYS A 368 -34.25 -1.91 20.16
C LYS A 368 -34.67 -2.06 21.60
#